data_7e8ad22d6d60f4281505458ae47d4db3
#
_entry.id   7e8ad22d6d60f4281505458ae47d4db3
#
_cell.length_a   1.000
_cell.length_b   1.000
_cell.length_c   1.000
_cell.angle_alpha   90.00
_cell.angle_beta   90.00
_cell.angle_gamma   90.00
#
_symmetry.space_group_name_H-M   'P 1'
#
loop_
_entity.id
_entity.type
_entity.pdbx_description
1 polymer ?
#
loop_
_entity_poly.entity_id
_entity_poly.type
_entity_poly.pdbx_seq_one_letter_code
_entity_poly.pdbx_strand_id
1 'polypeptide(L)'
;MNDTQDNKWDKLLHIKTMGRDDSQSDQYRYPYEPTPYSVLQRLANTGLIRKNNMLLDYGCGKGRVDFFLSYQTRCCCLGVEYDERIYEKVMENKKEAVSKERVSFSLANAEEFQLPEQIDRINFFNPFSVEILRKVMARIMESYYEHPRQILCFFYKSKQSTTSIF
;
A
#
# COMPACT_ATOMS: atom_id res chain seq x y z
N MET A 1 -18.32 6.04 2.42
CA MET A 1 -17.05 6.74 2.74
C MET A 1 -17.37 8.07 3.40
N ASN A 2 -16.79 8.35 4.53
CA ASN A 2 -17.03 9.61 5.23
C ASN A 2 -15.91 10.59 4.90
N ASP A 3 -16.10 11.39 3.86
CA ASP A 3 -15.10 12.34 3.36
C ASP A 3 -14.58 13.27 4.47
N THR A 4 -15.43 13.60 5.44
CA THR A 4 -15.05 14.44 6.58
C THR A 4 -14.01 13.73 7.47
N GLN A 5 -14.19 12.44 7.73
CA GLN A 5 -13.26 11.66 8.55
C GLN A 5 -11.93 11.43 7.82
N ASP A 6 -12.00 11.10 6.54
CA ASP A 6 -10.81 10.91 5.72
C ASP A 6 -10.00 12.20 5.62
N ASN A 7 -10.66 13.33 5.49
CA ASN A 7 -10.02 14.64 5.46
C ASN A 7 -9.35 14.98 6.80
N LYS A 8 -9.98 14.61 7.93
CA LYS A 8 -9.37 14.79 9.26
C LYS A 8 -8.08 13.99 9.41
N TRP A 9 -8.06 12.73 8.94
CA TRP A 9 -6.85 11.91 8.99
C TRP A 9 -5.74 12.47 8.11
N ASP A 10 -6.07 12.90 6.89
CA ASP A 10 -5.07 13.52 6.01
C ASP A 10 -4.44 14.74 6.66
N LYS A 11 -5.25 15.59 7.30
CA LYS A 11 -4.74 16.77 8.02
C LYS A 11 -3.85 16.40 9.19
N LEU A 12 -4.27 15.41 10.00
CA LEU A 12 -3.48 14.96 11.15
C LEU A 12 -2.13 14.39 10.71
N LEU A 13 -2.11 13.65 9.62
CA LEU A 13 -0.90 13.01 9.09
C LEU A 13 -0.05 13.95 8.24
N HIS A 14 -0.54 15.15 7.93
CA HIS A 14 0.08 16.15 7.05
C HIS A 14 0.31 15.61 5.62
N ILE A 15 -0.69 14.95 5.08
CA ILE A 15 -0.64 14.39 3.72
C ILE A 15 -1.89 14.76 2.93
N LYS A 16 -1.85 14.55 1.62
CA LYS A 16 -2.96 14.77 0.69
C LYS A 16 -3.17 13.50 -0.13
N THR A 17 -4.19 12.73 0.23
CA THR A 17 -4.46 11.44 -0.43
C THR A 17 -5.88 11.33 -0.98
N MET A 18 -6.70 12.38 -0.86
CA MET A 18 -8.06 12.38 -1.35
C MET A 18 -8.11 12.40 -2.88
N GLY A 19 -9.23 11.93 -3.43
CA GLY A 19 -9.51 11.94 -4.85
C GLY A 19 -9.10 10.64 -5.55
N ARG A 20 -9.70 10.45 -6.73
CA ARG A 20 -9.45 9.29 -7.60
C ARG A 20 -8.66 9.74 -8.82
N ASP A 21 -7.70 8.96 -9.26
CA ASP A 21 -6.95 9.20 -10.48
C ASP A 21 -6.92 7.91 -11.31
N ASP A 22 -7.56 7.92 -12.47
CA ASP A 22 -7.64 6.78 -13.39
C ASP A 22 -6.92 7.03 -14.72
N SER A 23 -6.09 8.08 -14.80
CA SER A 23 -5.38 8.48 -16.02
C SER A 23 -4.41 7.41 -16.55
N GLN A 24 -3.90 6.54 -15.67
CA GLN A 24 -2.98 5.45 -16.04
C GLN A 24 -3.62 4.07 -15.86
N SER A 25 -4.93 4.01 -15.68
CA SER A 25 -5.62 2.72 -15.60
C SER A 25 -5.67 2.04 -16.97
N ASP A 26 -5.56 0.73 -16.98
CA ASP A 26 -5.68 -0.11 -18.17
C ASP A 26 -6.34 -1.43 -17.78
N GLN A 27 -6.34 -2.43 -18.71
CA GLN A 27 -6.96 -3.72 -18.44
C GLN A 27 -6.27 -4.53 -17.34
N TYR A 28 -5.05 -4.15 -16.96
CA TYR A 28 -4.25 -4.86 -15.96
C TYR A 28 -4.08 -4.07 -14.66
N ARG A 29 -4.17 -2.73 -14.72
CA ARG A 29 -3.99 -1.85 -13.57
C ARG A 29 -5.24 -1.02 -13.35
N TYR A 30 -5.68 -1.00 -12.10
CA TYR A 30 -6.89 -0.25 -11.72
C TYR A 30 -6.53 1.21 -11.43
N PRO A 31 -7.52 2.13 -11.53
CA PRO A 31 -7.30 3.52 -11.20
C PRO A 31 -6.91 3.70 -9.73
N TYR A 32 -6.17 4.76 -9.45
CA TYR A 32 -5.88 5.14 -8.08
C TYR A 32 -7.17 5.42 -7.31
N GLU A 33 -7.32 4.74 -6.20
CA GLU A 33 -8.43 4.92 -5.26
C GLU A 33 -7.89 4.68 -3.86
N PRO A 34 -7.95 5.65 -2.93
CA PRO A 34 -7.36 5.46 -1.61
C PRO A 34 -8.17 4.46 -0.78
N THR A 35 -7.47 3.64 -0.01
CA THR A 35 -8.10 2.75 0.96
C THR A 35 -8.80 3.58 2.03
N PRO A 36 -10.07 3.31 2.35
CA PRO A 36 -10.75 4.05 3.41
C PRO A 36 -10.01 3.95 4.74
N TYR A 37 -9.91 5.06 5.47
CA TYR A 37 -9.25 5.06 6.78
C TYR A 37 -9.93 4.12 7.79
N SER A 38 -11.25 3.95 7.68
CA SER A 38 -11.98 2.99 8.53
C SER A 38 -11.47 1.55 8.37
N VAL A 39 -11.09 1.17 7.15
CA VAL A 39 -10.50 -0.14 6.87
C VAL A 39 -9.11 -0.23 7.49
N LEU A 40 -8.30 0.83 7.33
CA LEU A 40 -6.95 0.88 7.88
C LEU A 40 -6.96 0.87 9.42
N GLN A 41 -7.92 1.54 10.04
CA GLN A 41 -8.09 1.49 11.49
C GLN A 41 -8.38 0.07 11.98
N ARG A 42 -9.27 -0.64 11.28
CA ARG A 42 -9.56 -2.04 11.62
C ARG A 42 -8.31 -2.91 11.46
N LEU A 43 -7.56 -2.72 10.40
CA LEU A 43 -6.31 -3.47 10.18
C LEU A 43 -5.29 -3.18 11.28
N ALA A 44 -5.08 -1.93 11.62
CA ALA A 44 -4.17 -1.54 12.70
C ALA A 44 -4.59 -2.16 14.05
N ASN A 45 -5.90 -2.24 14.30
CA ASN A 45 -6.43 -2.75 15.57
C ASN A 45 -6.38 -4.29 15.69
N THR A 46 -6.07 -5.01 14.61
CA THR A 46 -5.94 -6.48 14.67
C THR A 46 -4.72 -6.94 15.48
N GLY A 47 -3.72 -6.08 15.65
CA GLY A 47 -2.45 -6.46 16.27
C GLY A 47 -1.55 -7.31 15.37
N LEU A 48 -1.92 -7.50 14.11
CA LEU A 48 -1.15 -8.31 13.15
C LEU A 48 0.05 -7.54 12.56
N ILE A 49 0.06 -6.22 12.68
CA ILE A 49 1.17 -5.35 12.25
C ILE A 49 1.70 -4.65 13.49
N ARG A 50 2.98 -4.83 13.79
CA ARG A 50 3.62 -4.31 14.99
C ARG A 50 4.89 -3.54 14.63
N LYS A 51 5.46 -2.87 15.63
CA LYS A 51 6.67 -2.04 15.47
C LYS A 51 7.83 -2.76 14.77
N ASN A 52 8.00 -4.06 15.02
CA ASN A 52 9.11 -4.82 14.46
C ASN A 52 8.83 -5.34 13.04
N ASN A 53 7.63 -5.14 12.54
CA ASN A 53 7.28 -5.59 11.20
C ASN A 53 7.71 -4.56 10.16
N MET A 54 7.97 -5.04 8.95
CA MET A 54 8.19 -4.20 7.79
C MET A 54 7.14 -4.51 6.74
N LEU A 55 6.34 -3.52 6.41
CA LEU A 55 5.23 -3.64 5.48
C LEU A 55 5.64 -3.20 4.09
N LEU A 56 5.29 -4.01 3.09
CA LEU A 56 5.33 -3.59 1.69
C LEU A 56 3.91 -3.30 1.23
N ASP A 57 3.70 -2.14 0.63
CA ASP A 57 2.42 -1.72 0.06
C ASP A 57 2.54 -1.67 -1.46
N TYR A 58 1.98 -2.65 -2.15
CA TYR A 58 1.97 -2.68 -3.61
C TYR A 58 0.90 -1.76 -4.16
N GLY A 59 1.29 -0.88 -5.08
CA GLY A 59 0.40 0.11 -5.62
C GLY A 59 0.06 1.17 -4.57
N CYS A 60 1.08 1.73 -3.94
CA CYS A 60 0.91 2.58 -2.77
C CYS A 60 0.18 3.90 -3.05
N GLY A 61 0.06 4.30 -4.30
CA GLY A 61 -0.61 5.55 -4.66
C GLY A 61 0.04 6.74 -3.98
N LYS A 62 -0.77 7.58 -3.36
CA LYS A 62 -0.29 8.77 -2.65
C LYS A 62 0.18 8.48 -1.22
N GLY A 63 0.22 7.19 -0.81
CA GLY A 63 0.85 6.74 0.42
C GLY A 63 -0.04 6.66 1.65
N ARG A 64 -1.36 6.76 1.51
CA ARG A 64 -2.27 6.74 2.66
C ARG A 64 -2.03 5.55 3.59
N VAL A 65 -1.93 4.35 3.04
CA VAL A 65 -1.70 3.12 3.80
C VAL A 65 -0.39 3.21 4.58
N ASP A 66 0.67 3.61 3.90
CA ASP A 66 2.02 3.67 4.46
C ASP A 66 2.12 4.69 5.60
N PHE A 67 1.65 5.91 5.35
CA PHE A 67 1.70 6.97 6.35
C PHE A 67 0.81 6.69 7.56
N PHE A 68 -0.38 6.13 7.32
CA PHE A 68 -1.29 5.80 8.41
C PHE A 68 -0.79 4.64 9.27
N LEU A 69 -0.42 3.51 8.64
CA LEU A 69 0.00 2.33 9.39
C LEU A 69 1.32 2.56 10.13
N SER A 70 2.27 3.26 9.53
CA SER A 70 3.51 3.63 10.22
C SER A 70 3.27 4.55 11.41
N TYR A 71 2.27 5.43 11.32
CA TYR A 71 1.87 6.29 12.44
C TYR A 71 1.20 5.48 13.55
N GLN A 72 0.22 4.62 13.21
CA GLN A 72 -0.57 3.87 14.18
C GLN A 72 0.17 2.71 14.83
N THR A 73 0.96 1.96 14.06
CA THR A 73 1.58 0.72 14.52
C THR A 73 3.07 0.85 14.79
N ARG A 74 3.68 1.96 14.38
CA ARG A 74 5.11 2.21 14.46
C ARG A 74 5.96 1.30 13.58
N CYS A 75 5.34 0.54 12.67
CA CYS A 75 6.07 -0.29 11.70
C CYS A 75 6.79 0.58 10.66
N CYS A 76 7.78 0.00 9.99
CA CYS A 76 8.35 0.60 8.79
C CYS A 76 7.56 0.15 7.57
N CYS A 77 7.39 1.04 6.60
CA CYS A 77 6.65 0.76 5.38
C CYS A 77 7.49 1.10 4.15
N LEU A 78 7.39 0.25 3.13
CA LEU A 78 7.91 0.50 1.80
C LEU A 78 6.75 0.47 0.82
N GLY A 79 6.48 1.59 0.16
CA GLY A 79 5.46 1.66 -0.88
C GLY A 79 6.08 1.51 -2.27
N VAL A 80 5.42 0.75 -3.12
CA VAL A 80 5.82 0.58 -4.52
C VAL A 80 4.74 1.17 -5.40
N GLU A 81 5.11 2.08 -6.29
CA GLU A 81 4.21 2.73 -7.23
C GLU A 81 4.78 2.66 -8.64
N TYR A 82 3.95 2.33 -9.60
CA TYR A 82 4.29 2.21 -11.01
C TYR A 82 4.19 3.54 -11.75
N ASP A 83 3.17 4.36 -11.43
CA ASP A 83 2.88 5.62 -12.12
C ASP A 83 3.77 6.75 -11.58
N GLU A 84 4.62 7.27 -12.45
CA GLU A 84 5.57 8.33 -12.08
C GLU A 84 4.87 9.59 -11.54
N ARG A 85 3.73 9.98 -12.11
CA ARG A 85 2.99 11.17 -11.64
C ARG A 85 2.46 10.97 -10.21
N ILE A 86 1.96 9.79 -9.91
CA ILE A 86 1.46 9.46 -8.57
C ILE A 86 2.64 9.33 -7.61
N TYR A 87 3.74 8.73 -8.06
CA TYR A 87 4.97 8.65 -7.27
C TYR A 87 5.48 10.04 -6.86
N GLU A 88 5.46 11.00 -7.77
CA GLU A 88 5.82 12.38 -7.43
C GLU A 88 4.93 12.96 -6.32
N LYS A 89 3.63 12.65 -6.36
CA LYS A 89 2.68 13.09 -5.32
C LYS A 89 2.98 12.46 -3.97
N VAL A 90 3.34 11.19 -3.92
CA VAL A 90 3.67 10.54 -2.65
C VAL A 90 4.99 11.05 -2.09
N MET A 91 5.96 11.35 -2.94
CA MET A 91 7.21 11.97 -2.49
C MET A 91 7.00 13.38 -1.97
N GLU A 92 6.06 14.12 -2.54
CA GLU A 92 5.65 15.42 -2.00
C GLU A 92 5.01 15.26 -0.62
N ASN A 93 4.11 14.29 -0.45
CA ASN A 93 3.53 13.97 0.85
C ASN A 93 4.59 13.62 1.89
N LYS A 94 5.60 12.87 1.51
CA LYS A 94 6.65 12.44 2.43
C LYS A 94 7.39 13.61 3.07
N LYS A 95 7.56 14.72 2.38
CA LYS A 95 8.28 15.88 2.90
C LYS A 95 7.69 16.41 4.21
N GLU A 96 6.35 16.38 4.32
CA GLU A 96 5.62 16.96 5.45
C GLU A 96 4.96 15.93 6.35
N ALA A 97 4.95 14.66 5.97
CA ALA A 97 4.23 13.62 6.70
C ALA A 97 4.79 13.44 8.13
N VAL A 98 3.88 13.26 9.08
CA VAL A 98 4.23 13.06 10.49
C VAL A 98 5.11 11.82 10.69
N SER A 99 4.82 10.74 9.93
CA SER A 99 5.55 9.46 10.03
C SER A 99 6.64 9.29 8.97
N LYS A 100 7.11 10.37 8.36
CA LYS A 100 8.05 10.34 7.23
C LYS A 100 9.32 9.50 7.46
N GLU A 101 9.78 9.42 8.69
CA GLU A 101 11.01 8.69 9.02
C GLU A 101 10.85 7.17 8.96
N ARG A 102 9.61 6.66 8.96
CA ARG A 102 9.32 5.22 8.93
C ARG A 102 8.89 4.73 7.55
N VAL A 103 8.79 5.62 6.57
CA VAL A 103 8.28 5.27 5.24
C VAL A 103 9.32 5.52 4.18
N SER A 104 9.34 4.67 3.18
CA SER A 104 10.11 4.86 1.96
C SER A 104 9.27 4.43 0.77
N PHE A 105 9.62 4.92 -0.41
CA PHE A 105 8.86 4.66 -1.63
C PHE A 105 9.81 4.32 -2.78
N SER A 106 9.35 3.45 -3.67
CA SER A 106 10.08 3.05 -4.86
C SER A 106 9.19 3.18 -6.09
N LEU A 107 9.69 3.85 -7.12
CA LEU A 107 9.05 3.87 -8.43
C LEU A 107 9.47 2.60 -9.16
N ALA A 108 8.57 1.64 -9.25
CA ALA A 108 8.89 0.33 -9.81
C ALA A 108 7.66 -0.40 -10.31
N ASN A 109 7.89 -1.31 -11.24
CA ASN A 109 6.87 -2.26 -11.68
C ASN A 109 6.81 -3.42 -10.68
N ALA A 110 5.64 -3.63 -10.08
CA ALA A 110 5.45 -4.67 -9.08
C ALA A 110 5.81 -6.08 -9.60
N GLU A 111 5.60 -6.35 -10.89
CA GLU A 111 5.91 -7.64 -11.50
C GLU A 111 7.40 -7.97 -11.47
N GLU A 112 8.25 -6.95 -11.47
CA GLU A 112 9.71 -7.05 -11.54
C GLU A 112 10.38 -6.73 -10.21
N PHE A 113 9.63 -6.21 -9.25
CA PHE A 113 10.17 -5.76 -7.98
C PHE A 113 10.62 -6.95 -7.13
N GLN A 114 11.90 -6.97 -6.76
CA GLN A 114 12.44 -7.99 -5.88
C GLN A 114 12.08 -7.66 -4.43
N LEU A 115 11.43 -8.60 -3.75
CA LEU A 115 10.99 -8.42 -2.38
C LEU A 115 12.19 -8.44 -1.43
N PRO A 116 12.46 -7.35 -0.70
CA PRO A 116 13.51 -7.37 0.31
C PRO A 116 13.25 -8.41 1.40
N GLU A 117 14.32 -9.03 1.89
CA GLU A 117 14.24 -10.11 2.89
C GLU A 117 13.61 -9.65 4.22
N GLN A 118 13.65 -8.35 4.51
CA GLN A 118 13.09 -7.77 5.73
C GLN A 118 11.57 -7.67 5.70
N ILE A 119 10.95 -7.73 4.52
CA ILE A 119 9.50 -7.60 4.38
C ILE A 119 8.82 -8.85 4.93
N ASP A 120 7.91 -8.65 5.89
CA ASP A 120 7.13 -9.73 6.50
C ASP A 120 5.63 -9.45 6.54
N ARG A 121 5.21 -8.27 6.09
CA ARG A 121 3.81 -7.88 5.94
C ARG A 121 3.62 -7.27 4.56
N ILE A 122 2.55 -7.66 3.86
CA ILE A 122 2.29 -7.17 2.50
C ILE A 122 0.83 -6.77 2.39
N ASN A 123 0.59 -5.58 1.86
CA ASN A 123 -0.75 -5.05 1.65
C ASN A 123 -1.08 -4.94 0.17
N PHE A 124 -2.27 -5.38 -0.18
CA PHE A 124 -2.86 -5.26 -1.53
C PHE A 124 -4.24 -4.62 -1.42
N PHE A 125 -4.45 -3.53 -2.15
CA PHE A 125 -5.77 -2.91 -2.26
C PHE A 125 -6.09 -2.66 -3.73
N ASN A 126 -7.00 -3.43 -4.30
CA ASN A 126 -7.41 -3.37 -5.71
C ASN A 126 -6.23 -3.13 -6.68
N PRO A 127 -5.05 -3.73 -6.46
CA PRO A 127 -3.87 -3.21 -7.13
C PRO A 127 -3.75 -3.66 -8.57
N PHE A 128 -4.14 -4.90 -8.87
CA PHE A 128 -3.76 -5.55 -10.12
C PHE A 128 -4.82 -6.53 -10.61
N SER A 129 -4.71 -6.86 -11.91
CA SER A 129 -5.38 -8.01 -12.50
C SER A 129 -4.81 -9.32 -11.94
N VAL A 130 -5.49 -10.43 -12.23
CA VAL A 130 -5.02 -11.77 -11.83
C VAL A 130 -3.64 -12.07 -12.44
N GLU A 131 -3.41 -11.65 -13.68
CA GLU A 131 -2.14 -11.88 -14.39
C GLU A 131 -0.97 -11.21 -13.67
N ILE A 132 -1.13 -9.96 -13.28
CA ILE A 132 -0.10 -9.24 -12.52
C ILE A 132 0.06 -9.82 -11.12
N LEU A 133 -1.05 -10.14 -10.45
CA LEU A 133 -1.02 -10.70 -9.11
C LEU A 133 -0.25 -12.02 -9.06
N ARG A 134 -0.42 -12.89 -10.07
CA ARG A 134 0.35 -14.13 -10.17
C ARG A 134 1.85 -13.89 -10.20
N LYS A 135 2.29 -12.91 -10.98
CA LYS A 135 3.72 -12.55 -11.08
C LYS A 135 4.24 -11.98 -9.76
N VAL A 136 3.45 -11.12 -9.11
CA VAL A 136 3.80 -10.58 -7.80
C VAL A 136 3.91 -11.68 -6.75
N MET A 137 2.95 -12.60 -6.72
CA MET A 137 2.98 -13.74 -5.79
C MET A 137 4.19 -14.64 -6.03
N ALA A 138 4.60 -14.83 -7.30
CA ALA A 138 5.80 -15.59 -7.62
C ALA A 138 7.06 -14.94 -7.01
N ARG A 139 7.17 -13.61 -7.06
CA ARG A 139 8.28 -12.86 -6.43
C ARG A 139 8.27 -13.02 -4.91
N ILE A 140 7.09 -13.00 -4.30
CA ILE A 140 6.96 -13.22 -2.86
C ILE A 140 7.44 -14.62 -2.48
N MET A 141 7.03 -15.63 -3.24
CA MET A 141 7.44 -17.00 -3.00
C MET A 141 8.94 -17.19 -3.19
N GLU A 142 9.55 -16.60 -4.20
CA GLU A 142 11.00 -16.62 -4.39
C GLU A 142 11.73 -16.08 -3.15
N SER A 143 11.29 -14.92 -2.66
CA SER A 143 11.88 -14.32 -1.45
C SER A 143 11.69 -15.20 -0.22
N TYR A 144 10.53 -15.83 -0.09
CA TYR A 144 10.26 -16.75 1.01
C TYR A 144 11.18 -17.97 0.99
N TYR A 145 11.40 -18.57 -0.18
CA TYR A 145 12.28 -19.73 -0.30
C TYR A 145 13.75 -19.37 -0.05
N GLU A 146 14.18 -18.19 -0.45
CA GLU A 146 15.55 -17.73 -0.19
C GLU A 146 15.76 -17.36 1.27
N HIS A 147 14.76 -16.74 1.89
CA HIS A 147 14.79 -16.24 3.28
C HIS A 147 13.51 -16.62 3.99
N PRO A 148 13.39 -17.88 4.49
CA PRO A 148 12.17 -18.35 5.15
C PRO A 148 11.82 -17.52 6.37
N ARG A 149 10.57 -17.05 6.40
CA ARG A 149 9.99 -16.25 7.49
C ARG A 149 8.48 -16.27 7.37
N GLN A 150 7.77 -15.89 8.41
CA GLN A 150 6.34 -15.70 8.30
C GLN A 150 6.07 -14.42 7.48
N ILE A 151 5.30 -14.55 6.41
CA ILE A 151 4.83 -13.43 5.61
C ILE A 151 3.31 -13.42 5.65
N LEU A 152 2.73 -12.32 6.14
CA LEU A 152 1.28 -12.14 6.14
C LEU A 152 0.88 -11.19 5.01
N CYS A 153 -0.07 -11.61 4.19
CA CYS A 153 -0.62 -10.81 3.10
C CYS A 153 -2.03 -10.34 3.47
N PHE A 154 -2.29 -9.06 3.28
CA PHE A 154 -3.60 -8.45 3.52
C PHE A 154 -4.20 -8.04 2.19
N PHE A 155 -5.40 -8.53 1.91
CA PHE A 155 -6.12 -8.22 0.68
C PHE A 155 -7.38 -7.46 1.02
N TYR A 156 -7.53 -6.29 0.43
CA TYR A 156 -8.75 -5.52 0.52
C TYR A 156 -9.24 -5.21 -0.89
N LYS A 157 -10.53 -5.40 -1.11
CA LYS A 157 -11.19 -5.10 -2.37
C LYS A 157 -12.37 -4.20 -2.09
N SER A 158 -12.47 -3.09 -2.81
CA SER A 158 -13.60 -2.20 -2.62
C SER A 158 -14.89 -2.86 -3.13
N LYS A 159 -16.03 -2.46 -2.54
CA LYS A 159 -17.33 -2.99 -2.93
C LYS A 159 -17.73 -2.66 -4.38
N GLN A 160 -17.09 -1.68 -5.00
CA GLN A 160 -17.35 -1.27 -6.38
C GLN A 160 -16.65 -2.16 -7.40
N SER A 161 -15.75 -3.00 -6.97
CA SER A 161 -15.03 -3.94 -7.83
C SER A 161 -15.90 -5.19 -8.02
N THR A 162 -16.33 -5.43 -9.25
CA THR A 162 -17.27 -6.51 -9.59
C THR A 162 -16.64 -7.86 -9.83
N THR A 163 -15.32 -7.95 -9.89
CA THR A 163 -14.63 -9.20 -10.20
C THR A 163 -14.17 -9.90 -8.94
N SER A 164 -14.75 -11.06 -8.68
CA SER A 164 -14.25 -11.96 -7.64
C SER A 164 -13.04 -12.72 -8.17
N ILE A 165 -11.92 -12.63 -7.48
CA ILE A 165 -10.68 -13.29 -7.87
C ILE A 165 -10.55 -14.65 -7.19
N PHE A 166 -11.33 -14.85 -6.15
CA PHE A 166 -11.26 -16.06 -5.34
C PHE A 166 -12.62 -16.66 -5.14
#